data_94b919893f4fdbbbce6919a9c2a044aa
#
_entry.id   94b919893f4fdbbbce6919a9c2a044aa
#
_cell.length_a   1.000
_cell.length_b   1.000
_cell.length_c   1.000
_cell.angle_alpha   90.00
_cell.angle_beta   90.00
_cell.angle_gamma   90.00
#
_symmetry.space_group_name_H-M   'P 1'
#
loop_
_entity.id
_entity.type
_entity.pdbx_description
1 polymer ?
#
loop_
_entity_poly.entity_id
_entity_poly.type
_entity_poly.pdbx_seq_one_letter_code
_entity_poly.pdbx_strand_id
1 'polypeptide(L)'
;MEIFKIREHGDMVYKVAEWFNSKWGVPVEAYEESIEECVKKIGSVPQWYVVLENDVIIGGIGVIENDFHDRTDLTPNICALYVEKEHRDKGIAGNLLEYVCDDMSNLGVDTLYLITDHTSFYEKYGWEFLCMIQGDDELEMTRMYIHKK
;
A
#
# COMPACT_ATOMS: atom_id res chain seq x y z
N MET A 1 -0.14 17.96 -7.94
CA MET A 1 0.10 16.64 -7.32
C MET A 1 -1.16 16.18 -6.62
N GLU A 2 -1.76 15.10 -7.13
CA GLU A 2 -3.01 14.56 -6.58
C GLU A 2 -2.91 13.08 -6.29
N ILE A 3 -3.59 12.63 -5.23
CA ILE A 3 -3.72 11.21 -4.90
C ILE A 3 -5.03 10.71 -5.50
N PHE A 4 -4.95 9.62 -6.27
CA PHE A 4 -6.08 9.01 -6.96
C PHE A 4 -6.43 7.68 -6.33
N LYS A 5 -7.69 7.51 -5.97
CA LYS A 5 -8.25 6.22 -5.53
C LYS A 5 -8.60 5.43 -6.79
N ILE A 6 -7.88 4.34 -7.06
CA ILE A 6 -8.04 3.64 -8.32
C ILE A 6 -9.42 2.99 -8.48
N ARG A 7 -10.13 2.71 -7.38
CA ARG A 7 -11.51 2.22 -7.48
C ARG A 7 -12.44 3.18 -8.24
N GLU A 8 -12.04 4.45 -8.38
CA GLU A 8 -12.80 5.46 -9.13
C GLU A 8 -12.20 5.75 -10.50
N HIS A 9 -11.17 5.00 -10.92
CA HIS A 9 -10.41 5.25 -12.14
C HIS A 9 -10.10 3.94 -12.87
N GLY A 10 -11.15 3.21 -13.25
CA GLY A 10 -11.01 1.92 -13.93
C GLY A 10 -10.21 1.95 -15.23
N ASP A 11 -10.14 3.10 -15.87
CA ASP A 11 -9.34 3.31 -17.07
C ASP A 11 -7.84 3.26 -16.82
N MET A 12 -7.41 3.34 -15.55
CA MET A 12 -6.00 3.35 -15.18
C MET A 12 -5.44 1.98 -14.76
N VAL A 13 -6.27 0.93 -14.75
CA VAL A 13 -5.86 -0.38 -14.22
C VAL A 13 -4.55 -0.86 -14.83
N TYR A 14 -4.45 -0.88 -16.14
CA TYR A 14 -3.27 -1.40 -16.83
C TYR A 14 -2.02 -0.55 -16.55
N LYS A 15 -2.16 0.75 -16.65
CA LYS A 15 -1.07 1.69 -16.40
C LYS A 15 -0.52 1.56 -14.98
N VAL A 16 -1.42 1.44 -14.01
CA VAL A 16 -1.05 1.31 -12.59
C VAL A 16 -0.39 -0.04 -12.32
N ALA A 17 -0.94 -1.12 -12.89
CA ALA A 17 -0.37 -2.46 -12.74
C ALA A 17 1.05 -2.52 -13.28
N GLU A 18 1.29 -1.94 -14.46
CA GLU A 18 2.63 -1.89 -15.04
C GLU A 18 3.59 -1.09 -14.17
N TRP A 19 3.13 0.01 -13.61
CA TRP A 19 3.98 0.85 -12.76
C TRP A 19 4.43 0.07 -11.52
N PHE A 20 3.50 -0.57 -10.80
CA PHE A 20 3.85 -1.37 -9.62
C PHE A 20 4.75 -2.54 -9.97
N ASN A 21 4.48 -3.22 -11.09
CA ASN A 21 5.34 -4.32 -11.56
C ASN A 21 6.79 -3.85 -11.75
N SER A 22 6.97 -2.66 -12.30
CA SER A 22 8.31 -2.11 -12.55
C SER A 22 9.07 -1.81 -11.26
N LYS A 23 8.38 -1.68 -10.12
CA LYS A 23 9.00 -1.33 -8.83
C LYS A 23 9.31 -2.57 -8.00
N TRP A 24 8.40 -3.55 -7.96
CA TRP A 24 8.45 -4.63 -6.97
C TRP A 24 8.68 -6.02 -7.55
N GLY A 25 8.65 -6.17 -8.86
CA GLY A 25 8.90 -7.45 -9.51
C GLY A 25 7.79 -8.49 -9.36
N VAL A 26 6.66 -8.13 -8.80
CA VAL A 26 5.48 -8.99 -8.78
C VAL A 26 4.87 -9.00 -10.19
N PRO A 27 4.41 -10.16 -10.70
CA PRO A 27 3.88 -10.22 -12.06
C PRO A 27 2.77 -9.20 -12.31
N VAL A 28 2.76 -8.59 -13.49
CA VAL A 28 1.78 -7.57 -13.85
C VAL A 28 0.36 -8.10 -13.76
N GLU A 29 0.15 -9.38 -14.09
CA GLU A 29 -1.16 -10.02 -14.04
C GLU A 29 -1.72 -10.06 -12.62
N ALA A 30 -0.86 -10.25 -11.62
CA ALA A 30 -1.27 -10.24 -10.22
C ALA A 30 -1.74 -8.85 -9.79
N TYR A 31 -1.05 -7.81 -10.22
CA TYR A 31 -1.48 -6.44 -9.95
C TYR A 31 -2.79 -6.11 -10.68
N GLU A 32 -2.90 -6.50 -11.96
CA GLU A 32 -4.13 -6.27 -12.72
C GLU A 32 -5.34 -6.90 -12.03
N GLU A 33 -5.22 -8.14 -11.60
CA GLU A 33 -6.30 -8.86 -10.91
C GLU A 33 -6.72 -8.12 -9.62
N SER A 34 -5.76 -7.75 -8.80
CA SER A 34 -6.03 -7.06 -7.54
C SER A 34 -6.64 -5.67 -7.77
N ILE A 35 -6.13 -4.93 -8.74
CA ILE A 35 -6.62 -3.59 -9.06
C ILE A 35 -8.03 -3.66 -9.67
N GLU A 36 -8.29 -4.67 -10.49
CA GLU A 36 -9.64 -4.89 -11.04
C GLU A 36 -10.65 -5.21 -9.94
N GLU A 37 -10.27 -6.00 -8.94
CA GLU A 37 -11.11 -6.24 -7.77
C GLU A 37 -11.44 -4.93 -7.05
N CYS A 38 -10.46 -4.07 -6.90
CA CYS A 38 -10.61 -2.75 -6.31
C CYS A 38 -11.65 -1.91 -7.10
N VAL A 39 -11.53 -1.91 -8.42
CA VAL A 39 -12.44 -1.16 -9.30
C VAL A 39 -13.87 -1.69 -9.23
N LYS A 40 -14.04 -2.99 -9.08
CA LYS A 40 -15.36 -3.62 -8.96
C LYS A 40 -16.08 -3.27 -7.66
N LYS A 41 -15.36 -2.75 -6.68
CA LYS A 41 -15.93 -2.29 -5.39
C LYS A 41 -16.68 -3.38 -4.63
N ILE A 42 -16.21 -4.62 -4.73
CA ILE A 42 -16.86 -5.76 -4.08
C ILE A 42 -16.71 -5.67 -2.56
N GLY A 43 -15.58 -5.17 -2.08
CA GLY A 43 -15.31 -4.99 -0.66
C GLY A 43 -14.42 -3.79 -0.41
N SER A 44 -14.07 -3.57 0.86
CA SER A 44 -13.19 -2.47 1.24
C SER A 44 -11.71 -2.77 0.95
N VAL A 45 -11.36 -4.02 0.71
CA VAL A 45 -10.01 -4.50 0.41
C VAL A 45 -10.11 -5.42 -0.81
N PRO A 46 -9.21 -5.35 -1.79
CA PRO A 46 -8.03 -4.48 -1.86
C PRO A 46 -8.35 -3.04 -2.26
N GLN A 47 -7.41 -2.14 -1.97
CA GLN A 47 -7.46 -0.77 -2.43
C GLN A 47 -6.10 -0.36 -2.96
N TRP A 48 -6.10 0.46 -4.01
CA TRP A 48 -4.88 0.93 -4.65
C TRP A 48 -4.94 2.43 -4.88
N TYR A 49 -3.81 3.10 -4.68
CA TYR A 49 -3.71 4.55 -4.74
C TYR A 49 -2.44 4.94 -5.47
N VAL A 50 -2.51 5.98 -6.28
CA VAL A 50 -1.31 6.54 -6.95
C VAL A 50 -1.32 8.04 -6.82
N VAL A 51 -0.14 8.63 -6.92
CA VAL A 51 0.06 10.07 -7.04
C VAL A 51 0.44 10.37 -8.47
N LEU A 52 -0.29 11.27 -9.10
CA LEU A 52 0.02 11.72 -10.46
C LEU A 52 0.53 13.16 -10.45
N GLU A 53 1.50 13.40 -11.33
CA GLU A 53 1.99 14.74 -11.62
C GLU A 53 2.21 14.80 -13.13
N ASN A 54 1.47 15.69 -13.81
CA ASN A 54 1.51 15.81 -15.27
C ASN A 54 1.28 14.47 -15.98
N ASP A 55 0.27 13.71 -15.52
CA ASP A 55 -0.11 12.39 -16.04
C ASP A 55 0.94 11.30 -15.84
N VAL A 56 1.97 11.56 -15.03
CA VAL A 56 3.01 10.57 -14.70
C VAL A 56 2.80 10.09 -13.28
N ILE A 57 2.84 8.77 -13.06
CA ILE A 57 2.77 8.20 -11.72
C ILE A 57 4.11 8.43 -11.03
N ILE A 58 4.08 9.14 -9.91
CA ILE A 58 5.28 9.44 -9.13
C ILE A 58 5.31 8.75 -7.77
N GLY A 59 4.21 8.13 -7.36
CA GLY A 59 4.13 7.39 -6.11
C GLY A 59 2.90 6.51 -6.07
N GLY A 60 2.91 5.54 -5.18
CA GLY A 60 1.77 4.65 -5.04
C GLY A 60 1.84 3.78 -3.78
N ILE A 61 0.72 3.16 -3.46
CA ILE A 61 0.56 2.33 -2.27
C ILE A 61 -0.66 1.43 -2.45
N GLY A 62 -0.64 0.28 -1.83
CA GLY A 62 -1.78 -0.63 -1.84
C GLY A 62 -2.20 -1.05 -0.45
N VAL A 63 -3.42 -1.57 -0.36
CA VAL A 63 -3.94 -2.24 0.83
C VAL A 63 -4.49 -3.58 0.39
N ILE A 64 -3.93 -4.66 0.91
CA ILE A 64 -4.32 -6.04 0.58
C ILE A 64 -4.52 -6.85 1.86
N GLU A 65 -5.08 -8.04 1.74
CA GLU A 65 -5.35 -8.86 2.92
C GLU A 65 -4.06 -9.32 3.60
N ASN A 66 -3.07 -9.76 2.83
CA ASN A 66 -1.82 -10.28 3.38
C ASN A 66 -0.65 -9.94 2.47
N ASP A 67 0.39 -9.32 3.02
CA ASP A 67 1.58 -8.93 2.29
C ASP A 67 2.71 -9.97 2.48
N PHE A 68 2.42 -11.23 2.11
CA PHE A 68 3.38 -12.33 2.07
C PHE A 68 4.01 -12.65 3.44
N HIS A 69 3.17 -12.84 4.47
CA HIS A 69 3.63 -13.28 5.78
C HIS A 69 2.68 -14.30 6.42
N ASP A 70 3.10 -14.89 7.55
CA ASP A 70 2.41 -16.01 8.18
C ASP A 70 1.30 -15.61 9.18
N ARG A 71 1.17 -14.32 9.50
CA ARG A 71 0.15 -13.85 10.44
C ARG A 71 -1.12 -13.39 9.69
N THR A 72 -1.88 -14.36 9.20
CA THR A 72 -3.11 -14.10 8.45
C THR A 72 -4.21 -13.45 9.28
N ASP A 73 -4.07 -13.47 10.61
CA ASP A 73 -4.98 -12.78 11.53
C ASP A 73 -4.73 -11.26 11.60
N LEU A 74 -3.55 -10.79 11.18
CA LEU A 74 -3.19 -9.37 11.20
C LEU A 74 -3.43 -8.76 9.81
N THR A 75 -4.66 -8.37 9.57
CA THR A 75 -5.16 -7.93 8.26
C THR A 75 -6.07 -6.70 8.41
N PRO A 76 -6.18 -5.80 7.41
CA PRO A 76 -5.45 -5.81 6.15
C PRO A 76 -4.08 -5.13 6.24
N ASN A 77 -3.30 -5.29 5.18
CA ASN A 77 -1.90 -4.82 5.14
C ASN A 77 -1.70 -3.71 4.11
N ILE A 78 -0.99 -2.68 4.51
CA ILE A 78 -0.39 -1.73 3.58
C ILE A 78 0.73 -2.48 2.84
N CYS A 79 0.83 -2.25 1.54
CA CYS A 79 1.89 -2.87 0.73
C CYS A 79 2.35 -1.93 -0.37
N ALA A 80 3.50 -2.26 -0.96
CA ALA A 80 4.00 -1.65 -2.19
C ALA A 80 4.16 -0.13 -2.15
N LEU A 81 4.39 0.46 -0.98
CA LEU A 81 4.64 1.89 -0.87
C LEU A 81 5.93 2.26 -1.60
N TYR A 82 5.81 3.12 -2.60
CA TYR A 82 6.95 3.55 -3.39
C TYR A 82 6.76 4.99 -3.87
N VAL A 83 7.83 5.78 -3.82
CA VAL A 83 7.87 7.13 -4.38
C VAL A 83 9.06 7.20 -5.32
N GLU A 84 8.86 7.71 -6.53
CA GLU A 84 9.94 7.85 -7.52
C GLU A 84 11.08 8.67 -6.94
N LYS A 85 12.29 8.28 -7.28
CA LYS A 85 13.52 8.81 -6.68
C LYS A 85 13.59 10.35 -6.72
N GLU A 86 13.22 10.92 -7.85
CA GLU A 86 13.28 12.37 -8.07
C GLU A 86 12.27 13.14 -7.23
N HIS A 87 11.30 12.44 -6.66
CA HIS A 87 10.21 13.04 -5.88
C HIS A 87 10.29 12.71 -4.39
N ARG A 88 11.36 12.08 -3.95
CA ARG A 88 11.57 11.75 -2.53
C ARG A 88 11.96 13.00 -1.74
N ASP A 89 11.87 12.88 -0.41
CA ASP A 89 12.18 13.93 0.56
C ASP A 89 11.25 15.15 0.45
N LYS A 90 10.05 14.95 -0.09
CA LYS A 90 9.01 15.97 -0.21
C LYS A 90 7.75 15.65 0.59
N GLY A 91 7.79 14.58 1.41
CA GLY A 91 6.66 14.18 2.23
C GLY A 91 5.58 13.38 1.52
N ILE A 92 5.82 12.92 0.29
CA ILE A 92 4.80 12.20 -0.47
C ILE A 92 4.43 10.87 0.19
N ALA A 93 5.41 10.10 0.66
CA ALA A 93 5.14 8.82 1.31
C ALA A 93 4.29 9.00 2.56
N GLY A 94 4.60 10.01 3.38
CA GLY A 94 3.81 10.32 4.57
C GLY A 94 2.39 10.76 4.21
N ASN A 95 2.24 11.58 3.17
CA ASN A 95 0.92 11.99 2.69
C ASN A 95 0.10 10.81 2.21
N LEU A 96 0.73 9.86 1.51
CA LEU A 96 0.06 8.63 1.08
C LEU A 96 -0.40 7.80 2.28
N LEU A 97 0.47 7.62 3.27
CA LEU A 97 0.11 6.86 4.48
C LEU A 97 -1.09 7.48 5.21
N GLU A 98 -1.06 8.79 5.41
CA GLU A 98 -2.17 9.48 6.07
C GLU A 98 -3.46 9.40 5.26
N TYR A 99 -3.36 9.62 3.95
CA TYR A 99 -4.51 9.55 3.06
C TYR A 99 -5.16 8.16 3.09
N VAL A 100 -4.35 7.12 3.03
CA VAL A 100 -4.84 5.73 3.02
C VAL A 100 -5.51 5.39 4.35
N CYS A 101 -4.91 5.77 5.47
CA CYS A 101 -5.51 5.51 6.78
C CYS A 101 -6.88 6.20 6.91
N ASP A 102 -7.00 7.43 6.42
CA ASP A 102 -8.26 8.17 6.44
C ASP A 102 -9.29 7.53 5.50
N ASP A 103 -8.89 7.19 4.28
CA ASP A 103 -9.79 6.60 3.31
C ASP A 103 -10.28 5.22 3.75
N MET A 104 -9.39 4.40 4.30
CA MET A 104 -9.76 3.07 4.80
C MET A 104 -10.72 3.18 5.99
N SER A 105 -10.48 4.16 6.88
CA SER A 105 -11.41 4.41 7.99
C SER A 105 -12.79 4.78 7.47
N ASN A 106 -12.87 5.59 6.41
CA ASN A 106 -14.14 5.93 5.77
C ASN A 106 -14.82 4.71 5.16
N LEU A 107 -14.06 3.68 4.81
CA LEU A 107 -14.60 2.42 4.30
C LEU A 107 -14.90 1.41 5.42
N GLY A 108 -14.75 1.81 6.69
CA GLY A 108 -15.03 0.96 7.84
C GLY A 108 -13.84 0.17 8.36
N VAL A 109 -12.64 0.44 7.90
CA VAL A 109 -11.43 -0.27 8.31
C VAL A 109 -10.53 0.70 9.09
N ASP A 110 -10.55 0.59 10.41
CA ASP A 110 -9.81 1.51 11.29
C ASP A 110 -8.42 1.03 11.69
N THR A 111 -8.13 -0.25 11.51
CA THR A 111 -6.85 -0.83 11.89
C THR A 111 -6.15 -1.40 10.67
N LEU A 112 -4.90 -0.99 10.48
CA LEU A 112 -4.06 -1.43 9.38
C LEU A 112 -2.72 -1.92 9.91
N TYR A 113 -2.09 -2.82 9.16
CA TYR A 113 -0.79 -3.39 9.49
C TYR A 113 0.16 -3.22 8.32
N LEU A 114 1.45 -3.24 8.57
CA LEU A 114 2.46 -3.33 7.51
C LEU A 114 3.71 -4.02 8.03
N ILE A 115 4.48 -4.58 7.11
CA ILE A 115 5.78 -5.15 7.43
C ILE A 115 6.87 -4.31 6.75
N THR A 116 8.00 -4.16 7.42
CA THR A 116 9.09 -3.32 6.93
C THR A 116 10.39 -3.64 7.65
N ASP A 117 11.51 -3.37 6.97
CA ASP A 117 12.83 -3.39 7.59
C ASP A 117 13.23 -2.02 8.14
N HIS A 118 12.45 -0.99 7.83
CA HIS A 118 12.73 0.37 8.32
C HIS A 118 12.37 0.52 9.79
N THR A 119 13.18 1.28 10.51
CA THR A 119 12.88 1.73 11.87
C THR A 119 12.76 3.25 11.83
N SER A 120 11.94 3.80 12.68
CA SER A 120 11.71 5.24 12.87
C SER A 120 10.93 5.98 11.77
N PHE A 121 10.86 5.48 10.53
CA PHE A 121 10.12 6.17 9.47
C PHE A 121 8.61 6.18 9.75
N TYR A 122 8.03 5.00 9.99
CA TYR A 122 6.58 4.87 10.16
C TYR A 122 6.08 5.46 11.45
N GLU A 123 6.91 5.49 12.49
CA GLU A 123 6.56 6.08 13.78
C GLU A 123 6.22 7.58 13.65
N LYS A 124 6.80 8.25 12.68
CA LYS A 124 6.51 9.67 12.40
C LYS A 124 5.06 9.90 11.97
N TYR A 125 4.39 8.85 11.50
CA TYR A 125 3.04 8.94 10.94
C TYR A 125 2.01 8.18 11.76
N GLY A 126 2.33 7.94 13.04
CA GLY A 126 1.38 7.32 13.96
C GLY A 126 1.37 5.79 13.96
N TRP A 127 2.35 5.17 13.31
CA TRP A 127 2.49 3.72 13.33
C TRP A 127 3.32 3.29 14.51
N GLU A 128 2.94 2.17 15.14
CA GLU A 128 3.64 1.63 16.31
C GLU A 128 4.13 0.21 16.00
N PHE A 129 5.31 -0.12 16.52
CA PHE A 129 5.84 -1.47 16.41
C PHE A 129 4.91 -2.43 17.17
N LEU A 130 4.50 -3.52 16.50
CA LEU A 130 3.62 -4.52 17.09
C LEU A 130 4.38 -5.79 17.50
N CYS A 131 5.09 -6.40 16.55
CA CYS A 131 5.77 -7.67 16.77
C CYS A 131 6.70 -8.00 15.61
N MET A 132 7.49 -9.05 15.80
CA MET A 132 8.24 -9.65 14.70
C MET A 132 7.39 -10.75 14.07
N ILE A 133 7.45 -10.88 12.76
CA ILE A 133 6.71 -11.91 12.02
C ILE A 133 7.61 -12.57 10.98
N GLN A 134 7.18 -13.73 10.51
CA GLN A 134 7.90 -14.46 9.47
C GLN A 134 7.30 -14.14 8.11
N GLY A 135 8.11 -13.57 7.21
CA GLY A 135 7.73 -13.39 5.82
C GLY A 135 7.77 -14.71 5.08
N ASP A 136 6.92 -14.86 4.06
CA ASP A 136 6.89 -16.06 3.22
C ASP A 136 8.25 -16.20 2.51
N ASP A 137 8.82 -17.39 2.55
CA ASP A 137 10.11 -17.70 1.92
C ASP A 137 11.31 -16.85 2.42
N GLU A 138 11.14 -16.17 3.55
CA GLU A 138 12.22 -15.39 4.16
C GLU A 138 12.93 -16.19 5.24
N LEU A 139 14.27 -16.02 5.33
CA LEU A 139 15.08 -16.69 6.36
C LEU A 139 15.00 -16.00 7.70
N GLU A 140 14.81 -14.70 7.71
CA GLU A 140 14.78 -13.88 8.92
C GLU A 140 13.38 -13.31 9.16
N MET A 141 13.09 -13.03 10.43
CA MET A 141 11.83 -12.35 10.78
C MET A 141 11.92 -10.88 10.43
N THR A 142 10.77 -10.29 10.14
CA THR A 142 10.67 -8.87 9.81
C THR A 142 9.76 -8.17 10.83
N ARG A 143 9.81 -6.84 10.85
CA ARG A 143 9.05 -6.01 11.78
C ARG A 143 7.66 -5.76 11.24
N MET A 144 6.65 -5.90 12.12
CA MET A 144 5.29 -5.51 11.79
C MET A 144 4.89 -4.29 12.62
N TYR A 145 4.26 -3.34 11.95
CA TYR A 145 3.72 -2.13 12.57
C TYR A 145 2.21 -2.12 12.45
N ILE A 146 1.57 -1.42 13.39
CA ILE A 146 0.12 -1.28 13.45
C ILE A 146 -0.25 0.20 13.48
N HIS A 147 -1.36 0.54 12.83
CA HIS A 147 -1.97 1.86 12.92
C HIS A 147 -3.44 1.71 13.25
N LYS A 148 -3.90 2.44 14.27
CA LYS A 148 -5.32 2.48 14.67
C LYS A 148 -5.80 3.90 14.53
N LYS A 149 -6.86 4.06 13.78
CA LYS A 149 -7.47 5.36 13.58
C LYS A 149 -8.43 5.71 14.73
#